data_49b5c45f03c3a9206175542794b4dec6
#
_entry.id   49b5c45f03c3a9206175542794b4dec6
#
_cell.length_a   1.000
_cell.length_b   1.000
_cell.length_c   1.000
_cell.angle_alpha   90.00
_cell.angle_beta   90.00
_cell.angle_gamma   90.00
#
_symmetry.space_group_name_H-M   'P 1'
#
loop_
_entity.id
_entity.type
_entity.pdbx_description
1 polymer ?
#
loop_
_entity_poly.entity_id
_entity_poly.type
_entity_poly.pdbx_seq_one_letter_code
_entity_poly.pdbx_strand_id
1 'polypeptide(L)'
;MSKSEIFITNAINISSQSFYPRNYDPKYLFVRDGMLNCPVLSEYVIGDIKGGSTPPAYFFYKSNGIPFIKTAAVSRHFINTNDLQRINENFHNTTIKRSITHPYDIIYTTTGKFMGKAAMCPPTISEMNMSQNSVVIHTATPKEAAFLTIYLNSKINRIQVRGAYSITKQKYLNQGKIAQLKVMKYEKKYDLLMERYIKAFDNYYTSIQEIKKIIEAFDTKNNLPFSDEAQFGFSVSPSTLDKCMLCPNYYRPDVDKTISSVIGDRTVTGFNVEAIKKGDEIGSENYLEDGVPFIKTSDIMNFDVDYEPDCYSAESTIYQLEQEIRCGDIIFTKDGKPGEVAIIQEDDKIIISSGLVKYRPENETERYWLFLLLTSKYGKSYFKKWFVLASTMLHLRADFFNDFKIPEISDYIRDSFILPLKKAFETKKNCYDEIIKIKTTVEDSFTNPDTDLNI
;
A
#
# COMPACT_ATOMS: atom_id res chain seq x y z
N MET A 1 24.47 4.17 12.53
CA MET A 1 25.04 5.52 12.23
C MET A 1 25.02 5.67 10.72
N SER A 2 24.30 6.65 10.16
CA SER A 2 24.36 6.95 8.73
C SER A 2 25.80 7.30 8.38
N LYS A 3 26.37 6.65 7.37
CA LYS A 3 27.71 7.04 6.85
C LYS A 3 27.64 8.51 6.47
N SER A 4 28.47 9.33 7.09
CA SER A 4 28.62 10.74 6.72
C SER A 4 29.30 10.78 5.35
N GLU A 5 28.57 11.17 4.31
CA GLU A 5 29.16 11.46 3.01
C GLU A 5 29.82 12.84 3.10
N ILE A 6 31.10 12.89 2.82
CA ILE A 6 31.88 14.14 2.76
C ILE A 6 32.17 14.42 1.29
N PHE A 7 31.75 15.58 0.80
CA PHE A 7 32.13 16.06 -0.52
C PHE A 7 32.66 17.48 -0.43
N ILE A 8 33.61 17.79 -1.33
CA ILE A 8 34.26 19.08 -1.43
C ILE A 8 33.61 19.83 -2.59
N THR A 9 33.19 21.08 -2.36
CA THR A 9 32.69 21.97 -3.41
C THR A 9 33.51 23.26 -3.43
N ASN A 10 33.61 23.91 -4.59
CA ASN A 10 34.24 25.21 -4.72
C ASN A 10 33.37 26.30 -4.09
N ALA A 11 34.01 27.30 -3.47
CA ALA A 11 33.32 28.44 -2.85
C ALA A 11 32.36 29.18 -3.82
N ILE A 12 32.66 29.18 -5.12
CA ILE A 12 31.84 29.76 -6.19
C ILE A 12 30.48 29.07 -6.33
N ASN A 13 30.40 27.79 -5.94
CA ASN A 13 29.16 27.00 -5.99
C ASN A 13 28.27 27.19 -4.75
N ILE A 14 28.79 27.87 -3.71
CA ILE A 14 28.05 28.10 -2.47
C ILE A 14 27.10 29.27 -2.67
N SER A 15 25.82 28.96 -2.69
CA SER A 15 24.72 29.94 -2.77
C SER A 15 24.56 30.63 -1.41
N SER A 16 24.42 31.95 -1.42
CA SER A 16 24.04 32.75 -0.23
C SER A 16 22.65 32.39 0.30
N GLN A 17 21.85 31.63 -0.48
CA GLN A 17 20.49 31.24 -0.12
C GLN A 17 20.41 29.90 0.63
N SER A 18 21.46 29.09 0.62
CA SER A 18 21.45 27.80 1.30
C SER A 18 22.84 27.30 1.68
N PHE A 19 22.99 26.97 2.95
CA PHE A 19 24.19 26.34 3.51
C PHE A 19 24.02 24.86 3.85
N TYR A 20 22.94 24.22 3.36
CA TYR A 20 22.74 22.79 3.58
C TYR A 20 23.67 21.96 2.70
N PRO A 21 24.55 21.10 3.27
CA PRO A 21 25.54 20.31 2.51
C PRO A 21 24.92 19.51 1.34
N ARG A 22 23.72 18.97 1.51
CA ARG A 22 23.02 18.20 0.47
C ARG A 22 22.75 18.99 -0.83
N ASN A 23 22.69 20.33 -0.77
CA ASN A 23 22.53 21.19 -1.95
C ASN A 23 23.81 21.27 -2.78
N TYR A 24 24.90 20.74 -2.25
CA TYR A 24 26.23 20.67 -2.86
C TYR A 24 26.65 19.23 -3.15
N ASP A 25 25.76 18.26 -2.95
CA ASP A 25 25.93 16.87 -3.39
C ASP A 25 26.18 16.87 -4.90
N PRO A 26 27.27 16.26 -5.41
CA PRO A 26 27.55 16.18 -6.83
C PRO A 26 26.42 15.61 -7.67
N LYS A 27 25.67 14.61 -7.15
CA LYS A 27 24.50 14.03 -7.81
C LYS A 27 23.38 15.06 -7.94
N TYR A 28 23.13 15.84 -6.89
CA TYR A 28 22.14 16.91 -6.92
C TYR A 28 22.51 18.00 -7.89
N LEU A 29 23.77 18.46 -7.88
CA LEU A 29 24.27 19.49 -8.80
C LEU A 29 24.15 19.03 -10.25
N PHE A 30 24.54 17.79 -10.55
CA PHE A 30 24.41 17.21 -11.88
C PHE A 30 22.97 17.20 -12.38
N VAL A 31 22.03 16.72 -11.55
CA VAL A 31 20.60 16.72 -11.91
C VAL A 31 20.07 18.14 -12.05
N ARG A 32 20.38 19.03 -11.12
CA ARG A 32 19.97 20.44 -11.17
C ARG A 32 20.40 21.11 -12.49
N ASP A 33 21.65 20.94 -12.83
CA ASP A 33 22.23 21.59 -14.03
C ASP A 33 21.69 20.98 -15.32
N GLY A 34 21.51 19.66 -15.37
CA GLY A 34 20.87 18.97 -16.49
C GLY A 34 19.41 19.33 -16.70
N MET A 35 18.70 19.77 -15.65
CA MET A 35 17.28 20.11 -15.69
C MET A 35 16.98 21.61 -15.79
N LEU A 36 18.02 22.48 -15.98
CA LEU A 36 17.85 23.94 -15.98
C LEU A 36 16.77 24.40 -16.99
N ASN A 37 16.76 23.82 -18.18
CA ASN A 37 15.85 24.19 -19.28
C ASN A 37 14.52 23.40 -19.26
N CYS A 38 14.32 22.51 -18.29
CA CYS A 38 13.08 21.76 -18.15
C CYS A 38 11.98 22.63 -17.55
N PRO A 39 10.70 22.39 -17.88
CA PRO A 39 9.57 23.09 -17.27
C PRO A 39 9.51 22.80 -15.77
N VAL A 40 8.81 23.64 -15.04
CA VAL A 40 8.48 23.40 -13.62
C VAL A 40 7.14 22.68 -13.49
N LEU A 41 6.97 21.94 -12.43
CA LEU A 41 5.75 21.15 -12.19
C LEU A 41 4.48 22.01 -12.26
N SER A 42 4.53 23.28 -11.78
CA SER A 42 3.39 24.19 -11.84
C SER A 42 2.88 24.50 -13.26
N GLU A 43 3.68 24.28 -14.29
CA GLU A 43 3.24 24.46 -15.69
C GLU A 43 2.26 23.37 -16.15
N TYR A 44 2.20 22.24 -15.46
CA TYR A 44 1.29 21.12 -15.72
C TYR A 44 0.09 21.09 -14.77
N VAL A 45 0.05 21.98 -13.77
CA VAL A 45 -0.98 21.96 -12.73
C VAL A 45 -2.14 22.86 -13.10
N ILE A 46 -3.35 22.32 -13.07
CA ILE A 46 -4.57 23.12 -13.16
C ILE A 46 -4.90 23.71 -11.78
N GLY A 47 -4.92 25.02 -11.69
CA GLY A 47 -5.10 25.74 -10.42
C GLY A 47 -3.87 25.68 -9.54
N ASP A 48 -4.06 25.49 -8.25
CA ASP A 48 -2.98 25.47 -7.27
C ASP A 48 -2.78 24.06 -6.69
N ILE A 49 -1.55 23.72 -6.34
CA ILE A 49 -1.24 22.54 -5.53
C ILE A 49 -1.83 22.74 -4.13
N LYS A 50 -2.79 21.91 -3.73
CA LYS A 50 -3.51 22.06 -2.44
C LYS A 50 -3.09 20.98 -1.45
N GLY A 51 -2.84 21.41 -0.21
CA GLY A 51 -2.57 20.51 0.91
C GLY A 51 -3.87 19.98 1.53
N GLY A 52 -3.84 18.72 1.95
CA GLY A 52 -4.93 18.11 2.70
C GLY A 52 -5.06 18.64 4.13
N SER A 53 -6.03 18.13 4.85
CA SER A 53 -6.24 18.39 6.28
C SER A 53 -6.73 17.14 6.97
N THR A 54 -6.22 16.87 8.18
CA THR A 54 -6.69 15.73 8.97
C THR A 54 -7.85 16.15 9.85
N PRO A 55 -9.04 15.56 9.66
CA PRO A 55 -10.19 15.86 10.51
C PRO A 55 -9.99 15.37 11.95
N PRO A 56 -10.67 15.95 12.94
CA PRO A 56 -10.80 15.37 14.28
C PRO A 56 -11.36 13.94 14.24
N ALA A 57 -11.01 13.14 15.25
CA ALA A 57 -11.32 11.70 15.26
C ALA A 57 -12.83 11.38 15.12
N TYR A 58 -13.71 12.22 15.65
CA TYR A 58 -15.16 12.03 15.59
C TYR A 58 -15.79 12.21 14.19
N PHE A 59 -15.04 12.72 13.21
CA PHE A 59 -15.47 12.77 11.80
C PHE A 59 -15.11 11.52 11.00
N PHE A 60 -14.40 10.56 11.59
CA PHE A 60 -14.08 9.31 10.93
C PHE A 60 -15.15 8.24 11.18
N TYR A 61 -15.53 7.54 10.11
CA TYR A 61 -16.46 6.41 10.12
C TYR A 61 -15.75 5.15 9.61
N LYS A 62 -16.27 3.97 9.99
CA LYS A 62 -15.74 2.69 9.51
C LYS A 62 -16.40 2.22 8.21
N SER A 63 -17.70 2.44 8.04
CA SER A 63 -18.49 1.82 6.96
C SER A 63 -19.00 2.79 5.91
N ASN A 64 -19.35 4.02 6.28
CA ASN A 64 -19.98 4.99 5.39
C ASN A 64 -19.19 6.30 5.30
N GLY A 65 -19.42 7.08 4.23
CA GLY A 65 -18.78 8.37 4.01
C GLY A 65 -17.73 8.36 2.90
N ILE A 66 -17.01 9.47 2.78
CA ILE A 66 -16.02 9.70 1.72
C ILE A 66 -14.69 9.03 2.09
N PRO A 67 -14.05 8.27 1.19
CA PRO A 67 -12.75 7.68 1.44
C PRO A 67 -11.68 8.74 1.72
N PHE A 68 -10.83 8.46 2.70
CA PHE A 68 -9.80 9.39 3.19
C PHE A 68 -8.41 8.77 3.13
N ILE A 69 -7.53 9.41 2.35
CA ILE A 69 -6.18 8.94 2.09
C ILE A 69 -5.23 9.46 3.18
N LYS A 70 -4.64 8.54 3.94
CA LYS A 70 -3.46 8.82 4.76
C LYS A 70 -2.18 8.49 4.00
N THR A 71 -1.06 9.08 4.39
CA THR A 71 0.25 8.84 3.73
C THR A 71 0.64 7.37 3.68
N ALA A 72 0.25 6.57 4.67
CA ALA A 72 0.49 5.13 4.66
C ALA A 72 -0.27 4.36 3.57
N ALA A 73 -1.34 4.95 3.00
CA ALA A 73 -2.06 4.35 1.88
C ALA A 73 -1.47 4.72 0.51
N VAL A 74 -0.46 5.60 0.49
CA VAL A 74 0.18 6.06 -0.76
C VAL A 74 1.49 5.30 -0.97
N SER A 75 1.53 4.48 -2.00
CA SER A 75 2.73 3.85 -2.53
C SER A 75 3.22 4.63 -3.76
N ARG A 76 4.33 4.19 -4.38
CA ARG A 76 4.70 4.69 -5.70
C ARG A 76 3.72 4.14 -6.73
N HIS A 77 3.15 5.03 -7.55
CA HIS A 77 2.12 4.77 -8.57
C HIS A 77 0.71 4.43 -8.05
N PHE A 78 0.56 3.80 -6.88
CA PHE A 78 -0.71 3.23 -6.44
C PHE A 78 -1.19 3.79 -5.10
N ILE A 79 -2.51 3.80 -4.92
CA ILE A 79 -3.18 4.03 -3.63
C ILE A 79 -3.74 2.69 -3.14
N ASN A 80 -3.45 2.34 -1.90
CA ASN A 80 -4.08 1.19 -1.25
C ASN A 80 -5.55 1.50 -0.97
N THR A 81 -6.44 0.81 -1.66
CA THR A 81 -7.89 1.00 -1.52
C THR A 81 -8.57 0.00 -0.61
N ASN A 82 -7.83 -0.95 -0.03
CA ASN A 82 -8.43 -2.01 0.79
C ASN A 82 -8.90 -1.50 2.15
N ASP A 83 -8.24 -0.48 2.69
CA ASP A 83 -8.48 -0.01 4.04
C ASP A 83 -8.42 1.52 4.14
N LEU A 84 -9.11 2.20 3.24
CA LEU A 84 -9.28 3.64 3.36
C LEU A 84 -10.28 3.94 4.49
N GLN A 85 -9.85 4.76 5.45
CA GLN A 85 -10.78 5.34 6.40
C GLN A 85 -11.81 6.18 5.67
N ARG A 86 -12.96 6.39 6.29
CA ARG A 86 -14.02 7.21 5.71
C ARG A 86 -14.33 8.38 6.61
N ILE A 87 -14.64 9.53 6.03
CA ILE A 87 -14.93 10.76 6.74
C ILE A 87 -16.35 11.26 6.43
N ASN A 88 -16.83 12.15 7.28
CA ASN A 88 -18.14 12.78 7.13
C ASN A 88 -18.23 13.55 5.80
N GLU A 89 -19.28 13.34 5.04
CA GLU A 89 -19.53 13.97 3.75
C GLU A 89 -19.69 15.50 3.87
N ASN A 90 -20.40 15.97 4.87
CA ASN A 90 -20.54 17.42 5.09
C ASN A 90 -19.19 18.08 5.40
N PHE A 91 -18.35 17.44 6.22
CA PHE A 91 -17.01 17.94 6.51
C PHE A 91 -16.13 17.96 5.25
N HIS A 92 -16.22 16.92 4.41
CA HIS A 92 -15.56 16.85 3.12
C HIS A 92 -15.95 18.00 2.20
N ASN A 93 -17.25 18.26 2.04
CA ASN A 93 -17.79 19.26 1.11
C ASN A 93 -17.66 20.71 1.60
N THR A 94 -17.39 20.93 2.88
CA THR A 94 -17.30 22.27 3.48
C THR A 94 -15.89 22.61 3.93
N THR A 95 -15.44 22.01 5.02
CA THR A 95 -14.21 22.42 5.73
C THR A 95 -12.95 22.07 4.97
N ILE A 96 -12.93 20.92 4.29
CA ILE A 96 -11.75 20.43 3.57
C ILE A 96 -11.99 20.28 2.06
N LYS A 97 -12.97 21.01 1.50
CA LYS A 97 -13.30 20.98 0.07
C LYS A 97 -12.12 21.31 -0.86
N ARG A 98 -11.15 22.06 -0.36
CA ARG A 98 -9.96 22.46 -1.14
C ARG A 98 -9.05 21.29 -1.55
N SER A 99 -9.16 20.15 -0.88
CA SER A 99 -8.35 18.95 -1.08
C SER A 99 -9.19 17.75 -1.51
N ILE A 100 -10.35 18.00 -2.12
CA ILE A 100 -11.11 16.97 -2.84
C ILE A 100 -10.27 16.49 -4.00
N THR A 101 -10.24 15.17 -4.16
CA THR A 101 -9.49 14.49 -5.23
C THR A 101 -10.45 13.68 -6.07
N HIS A 102 -10.20 13.66 -7.37
CA HIS A 102 -10.97 12.96 -8.39
C HIS A 102 -10.11 11.88 -9.07
N PRO A 103 -10.71 11.00 -9.87
CA PRO A 103 -9.96 10.06 -10.69
C PRO A 103 -8.81 10.71 -11.46
N TYR A 104 -7.64 10.05 -11.44
CA TYR A 104 -6.39 10.47 -12.06
C TYR A 104 -5.69 11.69 -11.44
N ASP A 105 -6.25 12.39 -10.46
CA ASP A 105 -5.49 13.36 -9.69
C ASP A 105 -4.27 12.68 -9.04
N ILE A 106 -3.16 13.41 -8.93
CA ILE A 106 -1.94 12.87 -8.33
C ILE A 106 -1.89 13.28 -6.86
N ILE A 107 -1.77 12.30 -5.97
CA ILE A 107 -1.45 12.52 -4.57
C ILE A 107 0.06 12.46 -4.41
N TYR A 108 0.64 13.52 -3.85
CA TYR A 108 2.07 13.61 -3.59
C TYR A 108 2.35 13.79 -2.09
N THR A 109 3.15 12.91 -1.52
CA THR A 109 3.44 12.92 -0.08
C THR A 109 4.52 13.94 0.27
N THR A 110 4.30 14.73 1.33
CA THR A 110 5.10 15.94 1.63
C THR A 110 5.92 15.85 2.89
N THR A 111 5.69 14.87 3.77
CA THR A 111 6.32 14.84 5.10
C THR A 111 6.84 13.47 5.49
N GLY A 112 7.87 13.50 6.35
CA GLY A 112 8.39 12.33 7.05
C GLY A 112 9.13 11.35 6.14
N LYS A 113 9.08 10.08 6.53
CA LYS A 113 9.74 8.97 5.85
C LYS A 113 9.14 8.70 4.46
N PHE A 114 7.86 8.95 4.31
CA PHE A 114 7.08 8.68 3.09
C PHE A 114 7.11 9.85 2.08
N MET A 115 7.93 10.87 2.31
CA MET A 115 8.01 12.07 1.46
C MET A 115 8.48 11.74 0.05
N GLY A 116 7.79 12.30 -0.96
CA GLY A 116 8.18 12.21 -2.37
C GLY A 116 7.58 11.02 -3.12
N LYS A 117 6.57 10.34 -2.57
CA LYS A 117 5.78 9.35 -3.31
C LYS A 117 4.64 10.04 -4.07
N ALA A 118 4.46 9.65 -5.31
CA ALA A 118 3.37 10.08 -6.18
C ALA A 118 2.49 8.88 -6.55
N ALA A 119 1.18 9.02 -6.39
CA ALA A 119 0.22 8.02 -6.81
C ALA A 119 -0.99 8.68 -7.47
N MET A 120 -1.50 8.09 -8.56
CA MET A 120 -2.75 8.54 -9.16
C MET A 120 -3.95 8.03 -8.37
N CYS A 121 -4.99 8.86 -8.29
CA CYS A 121 -6.29 8.48 -7.74
C CYS A 121 -6.96 7.43 -8.63
N PRO A 122 -7.48 6.33 -8.03
CA PRO A 122 -8.10 5.24 -8.79
C PRO A 122 -9.38 5.70 -9.50
N PRO A 123 -9.64 5.24 -10.73
CA PRO A 123 -10.84 5.59 -11.49
C PRO A 123 -12.12 4.99 -10.89
N THR A 124 -11.99 3.98 -10.06
CA THR A 124 -13.10 3.27 -9.41
C THR A 124 -13.71 4.01 -8.21
N ILE A 125 -13.15 5.16 -7.82
CA ILE A 125 -13.62 5.99 -6.70
C ILE A 125 -13.80 7.41 -7.21
N SER A 126 -15.03 7.92 -7.19
CA SER A 126 -15.39 9.21 -7.76
C SER A 126 -14.76 10.40 -7.04
N GLU A 127 -14.73 10.35 -5.70
CA GLU A 127 -14.18 11.41 -4.87
C GLU A 127 -13.52 10.83 -3.62
N MET A 128 -12.42 11.45 -3.21
CA MET A 128 -11.70 11.16 -1.97
C MET A 128 -11.21 12.46 -1.34
N ASN A 129 -10.65 12.36 -0.16
CA ASN A 129 -9.92 13.45 0.48
C ASN A 129 -8.64 12.91 1.13
N MET A 130 -7.75 13.79 1.61
CA MET A 130 -6.44 13.35 2.09
C MET A 130 -5.95 14.11 3.32
N SER A 131 -4.97 13.52 3.99
CA SER A 131 -4.34 14.09 5.18
C SER A 131 -3.43 15.28 4.84
N GLN A 132 -3.13 16.09 5.84
CA GLN A 132 -2.23 17.25 5.76
C GLN A 132 -0.80 16.93 5.32
N ASN A 133 -0.42 15.67 5.31
CA ASN A 133 0.92 15.20 4.93
C ASN A 133 1.04 14.89 3.44
N SER A 134 0.05 15.27 2.65
CA SER A 134 0.00 15.10 1.21
C SER A 134 -0.57 16.35 0.53
N VAL A 135 -0.28 16.49 -0.74
CA VAL A 135 -0.89 17.49 -1.62
C VAL A 135 -1.56 16.80 -2.80
N VAL A 136 -2.58 17.45 -3.37
CA VAL A 136 -3.18 17.06 -4.64
C VAL A 136 -2.63 17.92 -5.76
N ILE A 137 -2.38 17.27 -6.91
CA ILE A 137 -1.95 17.88 -8.16
C ILE A 137 -2.98 17.50 -9.21
N HIS A 138 -3.69 18.48 -9.73
CA HIS A 138 -4.65 18.33 -10.82
C HIS A 138 -3.94 18.61 -12.14
N THR A 139 -4.15 17.76 -13.15
CA THR A 139 -3.55 17.91 -14.49
C THR A 139 -4.62 18.03 -15.55
N ALA A 140 -4.26 18.51 -16.75
CA ALA A 140 -5.22 18.69 -17.83
C ALA A 140 -5.76 17.37 -18.40
N THR A 141 -4.95 16.33 -18.38
CA THR A 141 -5.31 15.03 -18.95
C THR A 141 -4.80 13.88 -18.10
N PRO A 142 -5.48 12.70 -18.11
CA PRO A 142 -4.95 11.50 -17.49
C PRO A 142 -3.57 11.07 -18.01
N LYS A 143 -3.22 11.37 -19.27
CA LYS A 143 -1.89 11.09 -19.84
C LYS A 143 -0.80 11.90 -19.16
N GLU A 144 -1.04 13.19 -18.95
CA GLU A 144 -0.11 14.03 -18.19
C GLU A 144 0.01 13.55 -16.74
N ALA A 145 -1.10 13.16 -16.09
CA ALA A 145 -1.07 12.59 -14.76
C ALA A 145 -0.21 11.33 -14.71
N ALA A 146 -0.38 10.40 -15.64
CA ALA A 146 0.40 9.17 -15.73
C ALA A 146 1.90 9.47 -15.91
N PHE A 147 2.25 10.31 -16.86
CA PHE A 147 3.63 10.71 -17.12
C PHE A 147 4.28 11.39 -15.89
N LEU A 148 3.58 12.35 -15.29
CA LEU A 148 4.07 13.03 -14.10
C LEU A 148 4.18 12.10 -12.90
N THR A 149 3.27 11.13 -12.75
CA THR A 149 3.37 10.12 -11.69
C THR A 149 4.63 9.27 -11.86
N ILE A 150 4.95 8.85 -13.08
CA ILE A 150 6.21 8.15 -13.37
C ILE A 150 7.39 9.05 -13.04
N TYR A 151 7.41 10.28 -13.54
CA TYR A 151 8.51 11.20 -13.33
C TYR A 151 8.72 11.51 -11.83
N LEU A 152 7.66 11.83 -11.10
CA LEU A 152 7.73 12.19 -9.68
C LEU A 152 8.23 11.05 -8.78
N ASN A 153 8.10 9.79 -9.21
CA ASN A 153 8.66 8.63 -8.54
C ASN A 153 10.10 8.30 -8.99
N SER A 154 10.58 8.86 -10.10
CA SER A 154 11.88 8.53 -10.69
C SER A 154 13.07 8.87 -9.78
N LYS A 155 14.22 8.23 -10.05
CA LYS A 155 15.48 8.53 -9.34
C LYS A 155 15.88 10.00 -9.50
N ILE A 156 15.63 10.60 -10.67
CA ILE A 156 15.94 12.02 -10.94
C ILE A 156 15.16 12.92 -9.97
N ASN A 157 13.85 12.74 -9.86
CA ASN A 157 13.04 13.55 -8.94
C ASN A 157 13.40 13.31 -7.47
N ARG A 158 13.72 12.07 -7.07
CA ARG A 158 14.16 11.78 -5.70
C ARG A 158 15.42 12.56 -5.33
N ILE A 159 16.36 12.73 -6.25
CA ILE A 159 17.57 13.55 -6.05
C ILE A 159 17.18 15.04 -5.89
N GLN A 160 16.29 15.57 -6.72
CA GLN A 160 15.79 16.94 -6.59
C GLN A 160 15.12 17.19 -5.22
N VAL A 161 14.25 16.28 -4.81
CA VAL A 161 13.54 16.35 -3.53
C VAL A 161 14.52 16.37 -2.36
N ARG A 162 15.61 15.58 -2.41
CA ARG A 162 16.67 15.61 -1.39
C ARG A 162 17.31 16.98 -1.24
N GLY A 163 17.50 17.71 -2.32
CA GLY A 163 18.01 19.08 -2.29
C GLY A 163 16.98 20.10 -1.80
N ALA A 164 15.69 19.85 -2.07
CA ALA A 164 14.62 20.84 -1.87
C ALA A 164 13.98 20.83 -0.48
N TYR A 165 13.91 19.68 0.23
CA TYR A 165 13.16 19.61 1.50
C TYR A 165 13.82 20.43 2.64
N SER A 166 12.98 20.90 3.55
CA SER A 166 13.43 21.54 4.79
C SER A 166 13.47 20.51 5.93
N ILE A 167 14.41 20.69 6.87
CA ILE A 167 14.49 19.88 8.09
C ILE A 167 14.13 20.79 9.26
N THR A 168 13.02 20.47 9.92
CA THR A 168 12.67 21.00 11.23
C THR A 168 12.72 19.84 12.23
N LYS A 169 11.58 19.47 12.87
CA LYS A 169 11.49 18.21 13.62
C LYS A 169 11.35 16.98 12.69
N GLN A 170 10.80 17.19 11.49
CA GLN A 170 10.66 16.20 10.43
C GLN A 170 11.05 16.80 9.07
N LYS A 171 11.44 15.95 8.12
CA LYS A 171 11.61 16.37 6.72
C LYS A 171 10.27 16.83 6.15
N TYR A 172 10.26 17.98 5.49
CA TYR A 172 9.06 18.57 4.92
C TYR A 172 9.36 19.28 3.59
N LEU A 173 8.51 19.04 2.61
CA LEU A 173 8.53 19.70 1.31
C LEU A 173 7.26 20.55 1.17
N ASN A 174 7.41 21.88 1.19
CA ASN A 174 6.25 22.77 1.07
C ASN A 174 5.75 22.87 -0.37
N GLN A 175 4.50 23.33 -0.52
CA GLN A 175 3.79 23.43 -1.80
C GLN A 175 4.55 24.28 -2.82
N GLY A 176 5.14 25.42 -2.41
CA GLY A 176 5.90 26.27 -3.29
C GLY A 176 7.13 25.58 -3.87
N LYS A 177 7.84 24.78 -3.06
CA LYS A 177 8.98 23.99 -3.53
C LYS A 177 8.55 22.86 -4.45
N ILE A 178 7.39 22.23 -4.18
CA ILE A 178 6.81 21.21 -5.07
C ILE A 178 6.50 21.83 -6.42
N ALA A 179 5.84 22.99 -6.45
CA ALA A 179 5.52 23.71 -7.67
C ALA A 179 6.74 24.05 -8.54
N GLN A 180 7.90 24.24 -7.90
CA GLN A 180 9.18 24.58 -8.55
C GLN A 180 10.04 23.35 -8.91
N LEU A 181 9.61 22.13 -8.61
CA LEU A 181 10.33 20.93 -9.07
C LEU A 181 10.40 20.95 -10.59
N LYS A 182 11.60 20.77 -11.12
CA LYS A 182 11.81 20.62 -12.56
C LYS A 182 11.28 19.25 -12.99
N VAL A 183 10.55 19.19 -14.11
CA VAL A 183 9.98 17.96 -14.65
C VAL A 183 10.41 17.78 -16.11
N MET A 184 10.55 16.54 -16.55
CA MET A 184 10.77 16.27 -17.96
C MET A 184 9.55 16.72 -18.76
N LYS A 185 9.82 17.23 -19.97
CA LYS A 185 8.75 17.71 -20.85
C LYS A 185 7.92 16.53 -21.36
N TYR A 186 6.60 16.62 -21.19
CA TYR A 186 5.68 15.68 -21.85
C TYR A 186 5.62 15.97 -23.35
N GLU A 187 5.83 14.96 -24.15
CA GLU A 187 5.85 15.07 -25.61
C GLU A 187 4.95 13.98 -26.23
N LYS A 188 4.43 14.24 -27.44
CA LYS A 188 3.55 13.30 -28.14
C LYS A 188 4.13 11.90 -28.33
N LYS A 189 5.44 11.75 -28.34
CA LYS A 189 6.10 10.43 -28.41
C LYS A 189 5.70 9.49 -27.26
N TYR A 190 5.24 10.02 -26.12
CA TYR A 190 4.77 9.25 -24.97
C TYR A 190 3.28 8.89 -25.03
N ASP A 191 2.50 9.48 -25.95
CA ASP A 191 1.04 9.35 -25.95
C ASP A 191 0.55 7.91 -25.94
N LEU A 192 1.14 7.05 -26.79
CA LEU A 192 0.76 5.63 -26.87
C LEU A 192 1.08 4.87 -25.58
N LEU A 193 2.25 5.11 -24.99
CA LEU A 193 2.62 4.49 -23.73
C LEU A 193 1.70 4.94 -22.60
N MET A 194 1.34 6.23 -22.55
CA MET A 194 0.44 6.74 -21.52
C MET A 194 -0.99 6.23 -21.69
N GLU A 195 -1.48 6.03 -22.90
CA GLU A 195 -2.76 5.36 -23.16
C GLU A 195 -2.78 3.93 -22.64
N ARG A 196 -1.71 3.18 -22.91
CA ARG A 196 -1.54 1.81 -22.40
C ARG A 196 -1.44 1.79 -20.87
N TYR A 197 -0.66 2.71 -20.29
CA TYR A 197 -0.53 2.85 -18.85
C TYR A 197 -1.90 3.09 -18.19
N ILE A 198 -2.70 4.05 -18.70
CA ILE A 198 -4.03 4.37 -18.16
C ILE A 198 -4.94 3.15 -18.27
N LYS A 199 -4.98 2.48 -19.42
CA LYS A 199 -5.79 1.26 -19.61
C LYS A 199 -5.40 0.15 -18.61
N ALA A 200 -4.11 -0.07 -18.39
CA ALA A 200 -3.62 -1.03 -17.42
C ALA A 200 -3.98 -0.59 -15.98
N PHE A 201 -3.85 0.70 -15.67
CA PHE A 201 -4.20 1.27 -14.37
C PHE A 201 -5.70 1.13 -14.06
N ASP A 202 -6.57 1.38 -15.02
CA ASP A 202 -8.01 1.22 -14.89
C ASP A 202 -8.40 -0.24 -14.63
N ASN A 203 -7.82 -1.15 -15.40
CA ASN A 203 -8.07 -2.59 -15.25
C ASN A 203 -7.48 -3.13 -13.93
N TYR A 204 -6.35 -2.61 -13.48
CA TYR A 204 -5.76 -2.95 -12.17
C TYR A 204 -6.73 -2.64 -11.03
N TYR A 205 -7.31 -1.43 -10.99
CA TYR A 205 -8.28 -1.08 -9.95
C TYR A 205 -9.63 -1.75 -10.14
N THR A 206 -10.05 -2.03 -11.37
CA THR A 206 -11.25 -2.83 -11.64
C THR A 206 -11.10 -4.23 -11.09
N SER A 207 -9.95 -4.89 -11.28
CA SER A 207 -9.70 -6.24 -10.74
C SER A 207 -9.70 -6.27 -9.21
N ILE A 208 -9.22 -5.22 -8.55
CA ILE A 208 -9.32 -5.07 -7.08
C ILE A 208 -10.79 -4.99 -6.64
N GLN A 209 -11.63 -4.25 -7.38
CA GLN A 209 -13.06 -4.21 -7.09
C GLN A 209 -13.75 -5.56 -7.32
N GLU A 210 -13.34 -6.31 -8.33
CA GLU A 210 -13.85 -7.67 -8.58
C GLU A 210 -13.48 -8.61 -7.43
N ILE A 211 -12.24 -8.57 -6.94
CA ILE A 211 -11.82 -9.35 -5.76
C ILE A 211 -12.71 -9.01 -4.55
N LYS A 212 -12.94 -7.71 -4.28
CA LYS A 212 -13.80 -7.26 -3.18
C LYS A 212 -15.23 -7.77 -3.33
N LYS A 213 -15.82 -7.71 -4.53
CA LYS A 213 -17.17 -8.21 -4.80
C LYS A 213 -17.28 -9.71 -4.58
N ILE A 214 -16.24 -10.50 -4.92
CA ILE A 214 -16.24 -11.94 -4.68
C ILE A 214 -16.23 -12.24 -3.17
N ILE A 215 -15.41 -11.50 -2.39
CA ILE A 215 -15.38 -11.61 -0.93
C ILE A 215 -16.76 -11.25 -0.33
N GLU A 216 -17.35 -10.14 -0.77
CA GLU A 216 -18.70 -9.71 -0.35
C GLU A 216 -19.80 -10.73 -0.73
N ALA A 217 -19.70 -11.34 -1.91
CA ALA A 217 -20.62 -12.39 -2.35
C ALA A 217 -20.52 -13.65 -1.46
N PHE A 218 -19.30 -14.02 -1.05
CA PHE A 218 -19.08 -15.10 -0.09
C PHE A 218 -19.70 -14.76 1.27
N ASP A 219 -19.46 -13.58 1.79
CA ASP A 219 -20.03 -13.11 3.06
C ASP A 219 -21.55 -13.10 3.03
N THR A 220 -22.14 -12.63 1.93
CA THR A 220 -23.60 -12.55 1.74
C THR A 220 -24.22 -13.95 1.63
N LYS A 221 -23.62 -14.84 0.84
CA LYS A 221 -24.11 -16.22 0.66
C LYS A 221 -24.16 -16.99 1.97
N ASN A 222 -23.23 -16.72 2.88
CA ASN A 222 -23.14 -17.38 4.18
C ASN A 222 -23.87 -16.60 5.30
N ASN A 223 -24.51 -15.46 5.00
CA ASN A 223 -25.20 -14.60 5.98
C ASN A 223 -24.34 -14.28 7.21
N LEU A 224 -23.08 -13.88 6.99
CA LEU A 224 -22.11 -13.72 8.07
C LEU A 224 -22.40 -12.46 8.91
N PRO A 225 -22.71 -12.62 10.21
CA PRO A 225 -23.13 -11.51 11.07
C PRO A 225 -21.98 -10.64 11.63
N PHE A 226 -20.74 -11.08 11.46
CA PHE A 226 -19.58 -10.37 12.01
C PHE A 226 -19.52 -8.90 11.54
N SER A 227 -19.28 -7.99 12.49
CA SER A 227 -19.02 -6.60 12.25
C SER A 227 -17.72 -6.18 12.93
N ASP A 228 -16.90 -5.38 12.23
CA ASP A 228 -15.68 -4.81 12.81
C ASP A 228 -15.96 -3.60 13.71
N GLU A 229 -17.22 -3.14 13.75
CA GLU A 229 -17.66 -2.06 14.63
C GLU A 229 -17.62 -2.49 16.10
N ALA A 230 -17.39 -1.53 16.99
CA ALA A 230 -17.41 -1.79 18.42
C ALA A 230 -18.83 -2.16 18.86
N GLN A 231 -19.00 -3.34 19.46
CA GLN A 231 -20.24 -3.71 20.13
C GLN A 231 -20.27 -3.12 21.53
N PHE A 232 -21.36 -2.44 21.87
CA PHE A 232 -21.60 -1.83 23.18
C PHE A 232 -22.15 -2.86 24.19
N GLY A 233 -21.31 -3.80 24.58
CA GLY A 233 -21.60 -4.72 25.68
C GLY A 233 -22.27 -6.04 25.27
N PHE A 234 -21.84 -7.09 25.92
CA PHE A 234 -22.42 -8.42 25.94
C PHE A 234 -22.07 -9.08 27.28
N SER A 235 -22.82 -10.09 27.67
CA SER A 235 -22.58 -10.82 28.90
C SER A 235 -21.99 -12.20 28.61
N VAL A 236 -21.07 -12.63 29.44
CA VAL A 236 -20.43 -13.93 29.37
C VAL A 236 -20.63 -14.65 30.69
N SER A 237 -21.01 -15.94 30.64
CA SER A 237 -21.12 -16.75 31.85
C SER A 237 -19.74 -16.95 32.50
N PRO A 238 -19.60 -16.82 33.82
CA PRO A 238 -18.33 -17.11 34.49
C PRO A 238 -17.76 -18.51 34.18
N SER A 239 -18.64 -19.48 33.93
CA SER A 239 -18.25 -20.85 33.55
C SER A 239 -17.58 -20.98 32.19
N THR A 240 -17.77 -20.00 31.28
CA THR A 240 -17.18 -19.99 29.96
C THR A 240 -15.90 -19.16 29.88
N LEU A 241 -15.53 -18.44 30.95
CA LEU A 241 -14.33 -17.63 30.99
C LEU A 241 -13.08 -18.51 31.04
N ASP A 242 -12.24 -18.37 30.05
CA ASP A 242 -10.89 -18.93 30.05
C ASP A 242 -9.95 -18.05 30.87
N LYS A 243 -9.28 -18.66 31.89
CA LYS A 243 -8.34 -17.93 32.74
C LYS A 243 -7.14 -17.36 32.00
N CYS A 244 -6.79 -17.92 30.84
CA CYS A 244 -5.70 -17.48 29.98
C CYS A 244 -6.11 -16.47 28.94
N MET A 245 -7.43 -16.18 28.78
CA MET A 245 -7.97 -15.32 27.76
C MET A 245 -9.02 -14.35 28.32
N LEU A 246 -8.56 -13.20 28.82
CA LEU A 246 -9.43 -12.13 29.32
C LEU A 246 -9.72 -11.03 28.32
N CYS A 247 -9.45 -11.28 27.01
CA CYS A 247 -9.74 -10.33 25.96
C CYS A 247 -11.23 -10.38 25.58
N PRO A 248 -11.99 -9.27 25.67
CA PRO A 248 -13.43 -9.26 25.37
C PRO A 248 -13.76 -9.75 23.96
N ASN A 249 -12.89 -9.45 22.97
CA ASN A 249 -13.11 -9.85 21.59
C ASN A 249 -13.18 -11.37 21.38
N TYR A 250 -12.52 -12.14 22.25
CA TYR A 250 -12.54 -13.61 22.23
C TYR A 250 -13.95 -14.17 22.47
N TYR A 251 -14.76 -13.48 23.28
CA TYR A 251 -16.08 -13.90 23.72
C TYR A 251 -17.23 -13.24 22.94
N ARG A 252 -16.94 -12.57 21.85
CA ARG A 252 -17.99 -11.88 21.05
C ARG A 252 -18.95 -12.88 20.43
N PRO A 253 -20.29 -12.77 20.70
CA PRO A 253 -21.28 -13.71 20.15
C PRO A 253 -21.36 -13.67 18.62
N ASP A 254 -21.14 -12.52 17.96
CA ASP A 254 -21.15 -12.40 16.51
C ASP A 254 -19.94 -13.09 15.86
N VAL A 255 -18.81 -13.14 16.55
CA VAL A 255 -17.62 -13.89 16.13
C VAL A 255 -17.93 -15.39 16.12
N ASP A 256 -18.39 -15.95 17.20
CA ASP A 256 -18.69 -17.39 17.31
C ASP A 256 -19.82 -17.79 16.35
N LYS A 257 -20.86 -16.96 16.21
CA LYS A 257 -21.95 -17.19 15.25
C LYS A 257 -21.44 -17.17 13.80
N THR A 258 -20.52 -16.26 13.46
CA THR A 258 -19.92 -16.18 12.12
C THR A 258 -19.12 -17.44 11.82
N ILE A 259 -18.26 -17.87 12.75
CA ILE A 259 -17.47 -19.08 12.60
C ILE A 259 -18.38 -20.30 12.41
N SER A 260 -19.38 -20.46 13.27
CA SER A 260 -20.33 -21.58 13.23
C SER A 260 -21.17 -21.59 11.94
N SER A 261 -21.53 -20.42 11.40
CA SER A 261 -22.32 -20.33 10.17
C SER A 261 -21.57 -20.86 8.93
N VAL A 262 -20.27 -20.73 8.88
CA VAL A 262 -19.44 -21.23 7.77
C VAL A 262 -19.09 -22.71 7.96
N ILE A 263 -18.75 -23.12 9.16
CA ILE A 263 -18.41 -24.49 9.48
C ILE A 263 -19.65 -25.39 9.37
N GLY A 264 -20.71 -25.07 10.11
CA GLY A 264 -21.92 -25.92 10.20
C GLY A 264 -21.55 -27.34 10.57
N ASP A 265 -22.12 -28.32 9.84
CA ASP A 265 -21.81 -29.76 9.98
C ASP A 265 -20.68 -30.23 9.04
N ARG A 266 -19.91 -29.31 8.48
CA ARG A 266 -18.84 -29.63 7.52
C ARG A 266 -17.64 -30.21 8.24
N THR A 267 -16.93 -31.09 7.54
CA THR A 267 -15.57 -31.49 7.93
C THR A 267 -14.67 -30.28 7.84
N VAL A 268 -13.71 -30.16 8.74
CA VAL A 268 -12.77 -29.05 8.79
C VAL A 268 -11.35 -29.58 8.94
N THR A 269 -10.42 -28.87 8.31
CA THR A 269 -8.96 -29.05 8.54
C THR A 269 -8.41 -27.80 9.22
N GLY A 270 -7.23 -27.89 9.80
CA GLY A 270 -6.47 -26.75 10.32
C GLY A 270 -5.45 -26.27 9.30
N PHE A 271 -4.73 -25.21 9.66
CA PHE A 271 -3.52 -24.85 8.93
C PHE A 271 -2.47 -25.96 9.00
N ASN A 272 -1.74 -26.16 7.92
CA ASN A 272 -0.47 -26.88 7.98
C ASN A 272 0.56 -25.99 8.68
N VAL A 273 0.80 -26.23 9.98
CA VAL A 273 1.66 -25.40 10.82
C VAL A 273 3.11 -25.35 10.32
N GLU A 274 3.58 -26.41 9.67
CA GLU A 274 4.95 -26.47 9.10
C GLU A 274 5.13 -25.53 7.90
N ALA A 275 4.03 -25.20 7.22
CA ALA A 275 4.02 -24.25 6.10
C ALA A 275 3.99 -22.77 6.55
N ILE A 276 3.89 -22.51 7.86
CA ILE A 276 3.85 -21.19 8.46
C ILE A 276 5.26 -20.75 8.85
N LYS A 277 5.67 -19.59 8.35
CA LYS A 277 6.91 -18.95 8.78
C LYS A 277 6.66 -17.49 9.14
N LYS A 278 7.21 -17.06 10.26
CA LYS A 278 7.23 -15.66 10.68
C LYS A 278 8.37 -14.95 9.99
N GLY A 279 8.16 -13.68 9.62
CA GLY A 279 9.24 -12.82 9.14
C GLY A 279 10.21 -12.40 10.25
N ASP A 280 11.26 -11.70 9.88
CA ASP A 280 12.38 -11.35 10.76
C ASP A 280 12.53 -9.84 10.92
N GLU A 281 13.22 -9.42 11.97
CA GLU A 281 13.62 -8.03 12.19
C GLU A 281 15.11 -7.87 11.88
N ILE A 282 15.44 -6.92 11.00
CA ILE A 282 16.84 -6.69 10.58
C ILE A 282 17.50 -5.49 11.28
N GLY A 283 16.74 -4.77 12.13
CA GLY A 283 17.20 -3.54 12.77
C GLY A 283 17.22 -2.34 11.81
N SER A 284 16.82 -1.19 12.32
CA SER A 284 16.70 0.04 11.49
C SER A 284 18.03 0.56 10.97
N GLU A 285 19.14 0.19 11.58
CA GLU A 285 20.50 0.50 11.17
C GLU A 285 20.92 -0.18 9.86
N ASN A 286 20.24 -1.28 9.51
CA ASN A 286 20.49 -2.05 8.29
C ASN A 286 19.54 -1.68 7.15
N TYR A 287 18.68 -0.67 7.35
CA TYR A 287 17.79 -0.19 6.29
C TYR A 287 18.57 0.62 5.25
N LEU A 288 18.42 0.22 4.00
CA LEU A 288 18.99 0.88 2.84
C LEU A 288 17.88 1.63 2.07
N GLU A 289 18.31 2.51 1.17
CA GLU A 289 17.40 3.23 0.24
C GLU A 289 17.21 2.49 -1.08
N ASP A 290 18.02 1.46 -1.34
CA ASP A 290 18.00 0.62 -2.54
C ASP A 290 18.55 -0.78 -2.17
N GLY A 291 18.16 -1.81 -2.90
CA GLY A 291 18.56 -3.20 -2.65
C GLY A 291 17.37 -4.16 -2.67
N VAL A 292 17.36 -5.13 -1.76
CA VAL A 292 16.25 -6.09 -1.64
C VAL A 292 15.09 -5.45 -0.86
N PRO A 293 13.86 -5.43 -1.38
CA PRO A 293 12.70 -4.90 -0.69
C PRO A 293 12.49 -5.56 0.68
N PHE A 294 12.40 -4.74 1.72
CA PHE A 294 12.07 -5.18 3.08
C PHE A 294 10.63 -4.79 3.40
N ILE A 295 9.72 -5.76 3.27
CA ILE A 295 8.27 -5.60 3.37
C ILE A 295 7.84 -5.54 4.82
N LYS A 296 7.17 -4.47 5.20
CA LYS A 296 6.58 -4.25 6.53
C LYS A 296 5.07 -4.40 6.50
N THR A 297 4.46 -4.38 7.65
CA THR A 297 2.98 -4.43 7.77
C THR A 297 2.29 -3.28 7.02
N SER A 298 2.95 -2.12 6.88
CA SER A 298 2.45 -0.98 6.12
C SER A 298 2.52 -1.16 4.60
N ASP A 299 3.27 -2.14 4.14
CA ASP A 299 3.55 -2.35 2.72
C ASP A 299 2.63 -3.44 2.11
N ILE A 300 1.68 -3.98 2.90
CA ILE A 300 0.57 -4.77 2.38
C ILE A 300 -0.44 -3.83 1.72
N MET A 301 -0.71 -4.05 0.44
CA MET A 301 -1.59 -3.17 -0.33
C MET A 301 -2.34 -3.89 -1.45
N ASN A 302 -3.62 -3.58 -1.60
CA ASN A 302 -4.43 -4.06 -2.73
C ASN A 302 -4.34 -5.59 -2.95
N PHE A 303 -4.34 -6.37 -1.84
CA PHE A 303 -4.19 -7.83 -1.80
C PHE A 303 -2.83 -8.36 -2.28
N ASP A 304 -1.82 -7.53 -2.24
CA ASP A 304 -0.43 -7.82 -2.60
C ASP A 304 0.50 -7.07 -1.67
N VAL A 305 1.79 -7.00 -1.99
CA VAL A 305 2.78 -6.19 -1.29
C VAL A 305 3.27 -5.04 -2.17
N ASP A 306 3.81 -4.00 -1.56
CA ASP A 306 4.53 -2.94 -2.27
C ASP A 306 5.95 -3.44 -2.60
N TYR A 307 6.24 -3.74 -3.86
CA TYR A 307 7.57 -4.16 -4.31
C TYR A 307 8.57 -2.98 -4.39
N GLU A 308 8.10 -1.75 -4.23
CA GLU A 308 8.95 -0.55 -4.10
C GLU A 308 8.75 0.14 -2.73
N PRO A 309 8.99 -0.57 -1.61
CA PRO A 309 8.76 -0.04 -0.28
C PRO A 309 9.74 1.08 0.07
N ASP A 310 9.59 1.66 1.26
CA ASP A 310 10.52 2.69 1.76
C ASP A 310 11.81 2.13 2.38
N CYS A 311 11.87 0.81 2.55
CA CYS A 311 13.00 0.15 3.19
C CYS A 311 13.48 -1.01 2.34
N TYR A 312 14.78 -1.06 2.19
CA TYR A 312 15.49 -2.14 1.52
C TYR A 312 16.55 -2.70 2.45
N SER A 313 17.09 -3.86 2.13
CA SER A 313 18.21 -4.47 2.82
C SER A 313 19.28 -4.93 1.83
N ALA A 314 20.46 -5.29 2.36
CA ALA A 314 21.53 -5.87 1.55
C ALA A 314 21.11 -7.24 1.01
N GLU A 315 21.59 -7.61 -0.17
CA GLU A 315 21.31 -8.92 -0.79
C GLU A 315 21.76 -10.10 0.09
N SER A 316 22.85 -9.95 0.82
CA SER A 316 23.34 -10.95 1.77
C SER A 316 22.33 -11.31 2.86
N THR A 317 21.40 -10.41 3.20
CA THR A 317 20.37 -10.65 4.21
C THR A 317 19.41 -11.77 3.81
N ILE A 318 19.11 -11.94 2.51
CA ILE A 318 18.27 -13.04 2.01
C ILE A 318 18.83 -14.40 2.45
N TYR A 319 20.14 -14.58 2.26
CA TYR A 319 20.83 -15.83 2.58
C TYR A 319 20.96 -16.08 4.09
N GLN A 320 20.98 -14.99 4.89
CA GLN A 320 21.05 -15.09 6.35
C GLN A 320 19.72 -15.47 6.98
N LEU A 321 18.60 -14.99 6.41
CA LEU A 321 17.27 -15.16 7.01
C LEU A 321 16.51 -16.38 6.48
N GLU A 322 16.91 -16.92 5.32
CA GLU A 322 16.33 -18.12 4.70
C GLU A 322 14.79 -18.16 4.64
N GLN A 323 14.17 -16.98 4.43
CA GLN A 323 12.71 -16.88 4.43
C GLN A 323 12.07 -17.52 3.20
N GLU A 324 12.78 -17.56 2.06
CA GLU A 324 12.33 -18.14 0.79
C GLU A 324 10.91 -17.72 0.37
N ILE A 325 10.66 -16.42 0.29
CA ILE A 325 9.38 -15.92 -0.21
C ILE A 325 9.27 -16.21 -1.72
N ARG A 326 8.11 -16.70 -2.17
CA ARG A 326 7.86 -17.09 -3.58
C ARG A 326 6.48 -16.60 -4.02
N CYS A 327 6.32 -16.43 -5.32
CA CYS A 327 5.01 -16.21 -5.93
C CYS A 327 4.01 -17.29 -5.47
N GLY A 328 2.84 -16.84 -5.05
CA GLY A 328 1.77 -17.68 -4.52
C GLY A 328 1.79 -17.90 -3.00
N ASP A 329 2.84 -17.49 -2.29
CA ASP A 329 2.79 -17.47 -0.82
C ASP A 329 1.71 -16.48 -0.36
N ILE A 330 0.98 -16.83 0.70
CA ILE A 330 0.04 -15.94 1.39
C ILE A 330 0.79 -15.25 2.51
N ILE A 331 0.73 -13.92 2.52
CA ILE A 331 1.30 -13.09 3.57
C ILE A 331 0.15 -12.41 4.32
N PHE A 332 0.23 -12.37 5.64
CA PHE A 332 -0.71 -11.57 6.42
C PHE A 332 -0.07 -10.92 7.63
N THR A 333 -0.65 -9.81 8.05
CA THR A 333 -0.17 -9.04 9.19
C THR A 333 -0.58 -9.70 10.50
N LYS A 334 0.38 -9.83 11.42
CA LYS A 334 0.11 -10.28 12.79
C LYS A 334 0.27 -9.18 13.83
N ASP A 335 0.96 -8.09 13.52
CA ASP A 335 1.24 -7.00 14.44
C ASP A 335 0.74 -5.66 13.88
N GLY A 336 0.39 -4.73 14.76
CA GLY A 336 -0.04 -3.38 14.44
C GLY A 336 -1.48 -3.31 13.95
N LYS A 337 -1.75 -3.73 12.72
CA LYS A 337 -3.08 -3.87 12.12
C LYS A 337 -3.25 -5.30 11.60
N PRO A 338 -3.49 -6.26 12.50
CA PRO A 338 -3.54 -7.66 12.13
C PRO A 338 -4.71 -7.98 11.18
N GLY A 339 -4.48 -8.96 10.27
CA GLY A 339 -5.53 -9.47 9.38
C GLY A 339 -5.59 -8.82 8.00
N GLU A 340 -4.61 -7.98 7.62
CA GLU A 340 -4.40 -7.64 6.22
C GLU A 340 -3.75 -8.84 5.52
N VAL A 341 -4.32 -9.28 4.41
CA VAL A 341 -3.91 -10.49 3.70
C VAL A 341 -3.54 -10.16 2.25
N ALA A 342 -2.44 -10.74 1.79
CA ALA A 342 -1.92 -10.61 0.44
C ALA A 342 -1.53 -11.97 -0.14
N ILE A 343 -1.57 -12.11 -1.45
CA ILE A 343 -0.91 -13.18 -2.20
C ILE A 343 0.27 -12.54 -2.93
N ILE A 344 1.47 -13.08 -2.73
CA ILE A 344 2.66 -12.64 -3.48
C ILE A 344 2.46 -12.97 -4.96
N GLN A 345 2.57 -11.97 -5.82
CA GLN A 345 2.34 -12.10 -7.26
C GLN A 345 3.64 -12.20 -8.06
N GLU A 346 4.76 -11.73 -7.51
CA GLU A 346 6.05 -11.69 -8.18
C GLU A 346 7.03 -12.69 -7.57
N ASP A 347 7.95 -13.18 -8.39
CA ASP A 347 9.07 -14.03 -7.94
C ASP A 347 10.30 -13.19 -7.54
N ASP A 348 10.10 -11.91 -7.30
CA ASP A 348 11.16 -11.03 -6.86
C ASP A 348 11.68 -11.43 -5.47
N LYS A 349 12.98 -11.25 -5.30
CA LYS A 349 13.61 -11.45 -4.00
C LYS A 349 13.12 -10.37 -3.04
N ILE A 350 12.34 -10.76 -2.06
CA ILE A 350 11.86 -9.88 -0.99
C ILE A 350 12.13 -10.50 0.38
N ILE A 351 12.16 -9.67 1.40
CA ILE A 351 12.25 -10.07 2.81
C ILE A 351 11.04 -9.49 3.53
N ILE A 352 10.39 -10.27 4.38
CA ILE A 352 9.26 -9.82 5.19
C ILE A 352 9.67 -9.57 6.64
N SER A 353 9.12 -8.51 7.23
CA SER A 353 9.39 -8.11 8.61
C SER A 353 8.72 -9.01 9.64
N SER A 354 9.21 -8.95 10.88
CA SER A 354 8.69 -9.73 12.02
C SER A 354 7.19 -9.53 12.32
N GLY A 355 6.60 -8.45 11.84
CA GLY A 355 5.15 -8.19 11.94
C GLY A 355 4.29 -8.95 10.93
N LEU A 356 4.91 -9.68 10.01
CA LEU A 356 4.26 -10.46 8.96
C LEU A 356 4.44 -11.96 9.19
N VAL A 357 3.51 -12.72 8.67
CA VAL A 357 3.55 -14.19 8.62
C VAL A 357 3.35 -14.64 7.19
N LYS A 358 4.15 -15.62 6.77
CA LYS A 358 4.02 -16.33 5.51
C LYS A 358 3.35 -17.68 5.74
N TYR A 359 2.42 -18.03 4.85
CA TYR A 359 1.91 -19.37 4.67
C TYR A 359 2.14 -19.81 3.21
N ARG A 360 2.64 -21.03 3.02
CA ARG A 360 2.84 -21.62 1.68
C ARG A 360 1.76 -22.64 1.39
N PRO A 361 0.76 -22.31 0.54
CA PRO A 361 -0.25 -23.27 0.12
C PRO A 361 0.36 -24.43 -0.70
N GLU A 362 -0.20 -25.64 -0.56
CA GLU A 362 0.24 -26.82 -1.30
C GLU A 362 -0.08 -26.72 -2.80
N ASN A 363 -1.17 -26.03 -3.14
CA ASN A 363 -1.62 -25.86 -4.52
C ASN A 363 -2.43 -24.57 -4.69
N GLU A 364 -2.78 -24.28 -5.94
CA GLU A 364 -3.49 -23.06 -6.30
C GLU A 364 -4.92 -22.99 -5.75
N THR A 365 -5.62 -24.12 -5.67
CA THR A 365 -6.97 -24.20 -5.11
C THR A 365 -6.95 -23.83 -3.63
N GLU A 366 -6.03 -24.38 -2.87
CA GLU A 366 -5.83 -24.03 -1.46
C GLU A 366 -5.47 -22.56 -1.29
N ARG A 367 -4.58 -22.03 -2.15
CA ARG A 367 -4.19 -20.60 -2.13
C ARG A 367 -5.38 -19.67 -2.17
N TYR A 368 -6.21 -19.79 -3.19
CA TYR A 368 -7.34 -18.88 -3.37
C TYR A 368 -8.47 -19.15 -2.38
N TRP A 369 -8.65 -20.41 -1.96
CA TRP A 369 -9.62 -20.75 -0.93
C TRP A 369 -9.25 -20.16 0.44
N LEU A 370 -8.02 -20.32 0.87
CA LEU A 370 -7.50 -19.71 2.10
C LEU A 370 -7.52 -18.19 2.04
N PHE A 371 -7.10 -17.61 0.91
CA PHE A 371 -7.18 -16.16 0.74
C PHE A 371 -8.63 -15.65 0.92
N LEU A 372 -9.60 -16.31 0.28
CA LEU A 372 -11.01 -15.94 0.41
C LEU A 372 -11.49 -16.06 1.86
N LEU A 373 -11.17 -17.18 2.51
CA LEU A 373 -11.55 -17.38 3.91
C LEU A 373 -10.93 -16.31 4.82
N LEU A 374 -9.63 -16.05 4.69
CA LEU A 374 -8.93 -15.09 5.53
C LEU A 374 -9.40 -13.64 5.34
N THR A 375 -9.76 -13.26 4.11
CA THR A 375 -10.21 -11.89 3.80
C THR A 375 -11.70 -11.63 4.05
N SER A 376 -12.51 -12.69 4.12
CA SER A 376 -13.95 -12.63 4.40
C SER A 376 -14.24 -12.27 5.86
N LYS A 377 -15.50 -12.02 6.18
CA LYS A 377 -15.96 -11.87 7.57
C LYS A 377 -15.64 -13.09 8.44
N TYR A 378 -15.55 -14.27 7.84
CA TYR A 378 -15.14 -15.50 8.51
C TYR A 378 -13.71 -15.37 9.08
N GLY A 379 -12.73 -15.07 8.24
CA GLY A 379 -11.34 -14.87 8.67
C GLY A 379 -11.18 -13.69 9.61
N LYS A 380 -11.84 -12.55 9.29
CA LYS A 380 -11.84 -11.36 10.16
C LYS A 380 -12.38 -11.68 11.57
N SER A 381 -13.35 -12.59 11.70
CA SER A 381 -13.84 -13.03 13.00
C SER A 381 -12.76 -13.78 13.80
N TYR A 382 -12.02 -14.68 13.14
CA TYR A 382 -10.90 -15.36 13.81
C TYR A 382 -9.76 -14.40 14.17
N PHE A 383 -9.38 -13.49 13.29
CA PHE A 383 -8.40 -12.47 13.62
C PHE A 383 -8.86 -11.67 14.84
N LYS A 384 -10.12 -11.23 14.86
CA LYS A 384 -10.67 -10.46 15.97
C LYS A 384 -10.69 -11.24 17.28
N LYS A 385 -11.01 -12.53 17.25
CA LYS A 385 -10.99 -13.44 18.39
C LYS A 385 -9.62 -13.51 19.04
N TRP A 386 -8.58 -13.61 18.23
CA TRP A 386 -7.22 -13.86 18.68
C TRP A 386 -6.31 -12.62 18.76
N PHE A 387 -6.87 -11.41 18.52
CA PHE A 387 -6.13 -10.18 18.74
C PHE A 387 -6.06 -9.85 20.22
N VAL A 388 -4.85 -9.58 20.69
CA VAL A 388 -4.61 -9.05 22.04
C VAL A 388 -3.87 -7.73 21.95
N LEU A 389 -4.24 -6.79 22.80
CA LEU A 389 -3.52 -5.53 22.94
C LEU A 389 -2.38 -5.75 23.94
N ALA A 390 -1.15 -5.73 23.44
CA ALA A 390 0.05 -5.76 24.28
C ALA A 390 0.69 -4.36 24.23
N SER A 391 0.70 -3.69 25.39
CA SER A 391 1.15 -2.29 25.47
C SER A 391 0.33 -1.35 24.58
N THR A 392 0.87 -0.88 23.45
CA THR A 392 0.24 0.06 22.53
C THR A 392 -0.10 -0.55 21.17
N MET A 393 0.20 -1.83 20.96
CA MET A 393 0.08 -2.50 19.67
C MET A 393 -0.76 -3.76 19.77
N LEU A 394 -1.58 -4.01 18.75
CA LEU A 394 -2.30 -5.26 18.59
C LEU A 394 -1.35 -6.36 18.09
N HIS A 395 -1.49 -7.54 18.65
CA HIS A 395 -0.76 -8.75 18.27
C HIS A 395 -1.71 -9.91 18.05
N LEU A 396 -1.45 -10.70 17.02
CA LEU A 396 -2.14 -11.96 16.78
C LEU A 396 -1.46 -13.06 17.61
N ARG A 397 -2.22 -13.76 18.44
CA ARG A 397 -1.72 -14.89 19.20
C ARG A 397 -1.45 -16.10 18.31
N ALA A 398 -0.47 -16.92 18.71
CA ALA A 398 -0.16 -18.17 18.02
C ALA A 398 -1.33 -19.17 18.02
N ASP A 399 -2.20 -19.11 19.04
CA ASP A 399 -3.42 -19.92 19.13
C ASP A 399 -4.34 -19.78 17.90
N PHE A 400 -4.28 -18.66 17.17
CA PHE A 400 -4.98 -18.45 15.91
C PHE A 400 -4.72 -19.59 14.91
N PHE A 401 -3.49 -20.03 14.75
CA PHE A 401 -3.12 -21.06 13.78
C PHE A 401 -3.67 -22.43 14.14
N ASN A 402 -3.84 -22.73 15.42
CA ASN A 402 -4.42 -23.97 15.90
C ASN A 402 -5.95 -23.96 15.87
N ASP A 403 -6.55 -22.78 16.10
CA ASP A 403 -8.02 -22.64 16.20
C ASP A 403 -8.67 -22.44 14.81
N PHE A 404 -7.96 -21.81 13.86
CA PHE A 404 -8.52 -21.52 12.53
C PHE A 404 -8.89 -22.80 11.79
N LYS A 405 -10.13 -22.91 11.34
CA LYS A 405 -10.67 -24.09 10.64
C LYS A 405 -10.91 -23.77 9.19
N ILE A 406 -10.52 -24.69 8.33
CA ILE A 406 -10.73 -24.61 6.89
C ILE A 406 -11.90 -25.56 6.58
N PRO A 407 -13.10 -25.03 6.28
CA PRO A 407 -14.26 -25.88 6.01
C PRO A 407 -14.12 -26.56 4.65
N GLU A 408 -14.38 -27.86 4.62
CA GLU A 408 -14.52 -28.64 3.39
C GLU A 408 -15.91 -28.38 2.80
N ILE A 409 -15.96 -27.91 1.57
CA ILE A 409 -17.19 -27.69 0.82
C ILE A 409 -17.09 -28.40 -0.52
N SER A 410 -18.24 -28.65 -1.17
CA SER A 410 -18.22 -29.27 -2.50
C SER A 410 -17.40 -28.45 -3.49
N ASP A 411 -16.69 -29.12 -4.38
CA ASP A 411 -15.86 -28.49 -5.41
C ASP A 411 -16.67 -27.49 -6.24
N TYR A 412 -17.89 -27.83 -6.61
CA TYR A 412 -18.77 -26.94 -7.36
C TYR A 412 -19.00 -25.58 -6.65
N ILE A 413 -19.25 -25.58 -5.35
CA ILE A 413 -19.47 -24.34 -4.58
C ILE A 413 -18.15 -23.59 -4.44
N ARG A 414 -17.07 -24.30 -4.11
CA ARG A 414 -15.73 -23.72 -3.94
C ARG A 414 -15.25 -23.06 -5.23
N ASP A 415 -15.34 -23.78 -6.34
CA ASP A 415 -14.85 -23.32 -7.64
C ASP A 415 -15.68 -22.16 -8.18
N SER A 416 -16.95 -22.01 -7.78
CA SER A 416 -17.77 -20.84 -8.12
C SER A 416 -17.20 -19.52 -7.58
N PHE A 417 -16.37 -19.56 -6.53
CA PHE A 417 -15.65 -18.42 -5.99
C PHE A 417 -14.21 -18.37 -6.46
N ILE A 418 -13.53 -19.52 -6.50
CA ILE A 418 -12.09 -19.57 -6.79
C ILE A 418 -11.79 -19.19 -8.24
N LEU A 419 -12.56 -19.68 -9.22
CA LEU A 419 -12.31 -19.39 -10.62
C LEU A 419 -12.39 -17.90 -10.97
N PRO A 420 -13.43 -17.14 -10.57
CA PRO A 420 -13.45 -15.69 -10.78
C PRO A 420 -12.38 -14.96 -9.98
N LEU A 421 -12.06 -15.44 -8.76
CA LEU A 421 -11.02 -14.85 -7.94
C LEU A 421 -9.63 -14.99 -8.59
N LYS A 422 -9.30 -16.19 -9.06
CA LYS A 422 -8.07 -16.46 -9.82
C LYS A 422 -7.96 -15.53 -11.03
N LYS A 423 -9.01 -15.45 -11.85
CA LYS A 423 -9.05 -14.55 -13.02
C LYS A 423 -8.82 -13.10 -12.66
N ALA A 424 -9.41 -12.62 -11.55
CA ALA A 424 -9.23 -11.25 -11.10
C ALA A 424 -7.76 -11.00 -10.66
N PHE A 425 -7.11 -11.95 -9.98
CA PHE A 425 -5.69 -11.86 -9.62
C PHE A 425 -4.78 -11.90 -10.85
N GLU A 426 -5.03 -12.78 -11.82
CA GLU A 426 -4.29 -12.85 -13.08
C GLU A 426 -4.40 -11.51 -13.86
N THR A 427 -5.60 -10.96 -13.95
CA THR A 427 -5.82 -9.64 -14.58
C THR A 427 -5.05 -8.56 -13.85
N LYS A 428 -5.12 -8.53 -12.50
CA LYS A 428 -4.39 -7.57 -11.66
C LYS A 428 -2.89 -7.65 -11.91
N LYS A 429 -2.33 -8.89 -11.92
CA LYS A 429 -0.89 -9.11 -12.18
C LYS A 429 -0.49 -8.61 -13.56
N ASN A 430 -1.19 -9.03 -14.61
CA ASN A 430 -0.86 -8.62 -15.98
C ASN A 430 -0.89 -7.09 -16.13
N CYS A 431 -1.83 -6.41 -15.46
CA CYS A 431 -1.91 -4.96 -15.47
C CYS A 431 -0.75 -4.32 -14.70
N TYR A 432 -0.35 -4.89 -13.56
CA TYR A 432 0.81 -4.43 -12.81
C TYR A 432 2.09 -4.57 -13.65
N ASP A 433 2.32 -5.73 -14.27
CA ASP A 433 3.48 -5.99 -15.12
C ASP A 433 3.58 -4.99 -16.27
N GLU A 434 2.45 -4.71 -16.91
CA GLU A 434 2.38 -3.71 -18.00
C GLU A 434 2.72 -2.30 -17.50
N ILE A 435 2.19 -1.90 -16.35
CA ILE A 435 2.49 -0.60 -15.72
C ILE A 435 3.99 -0.49 -15.42
N ILE A 436 4.59 -1.52 -14.82
CA ILE A 436 6.01 -1.52 -14.47
C ILE A 436 6.88 -1.49 -15.73
N LYS A 437 6.51 -2.23 -16.76
CA LYS A 437 7.20 -2.22 -18.06
C LYS A 437 7.21 -0.82 -18.67
N ILE A 438 6.05 -0.18 -18.75
CA ILE A 438 5.91 1.18 -19.30
C ILE A 438 6.69 2.20 -18.46
N LYS A 439 6.54 2.12 -17.13
CA LYS A 439 7.29 2.96 -16.18
C LYS A 439 8.78 2.87 -16.44
N THR A 440 9.35 1.66 -16.50
CA THR A 440 10.79 1.45 -16.70
C THR A 440 11.24 2.04 -18.03
N THR A 441 10.51 1.78 -19.11
CA THR A 441 10.83 2.34 -20.43
C THR A 441 10.82 3.88 -20.44
N VAL A 442 9.82 4.49 -19.81
CA VAL A 442 9.74 5.95 -19.72
C VAL A 442 10.85 6.53 -18.84
N GLU A 443 11.16 5.90 -17.70
CA GLU A 443 12.27 6.33 -16.82
C GLU A 443 13.63 6.22 -17.55
N ASP A 444 13.85 5.16 -18.31
CA ASP A 444 15.08 4.98 -19.09
C ASP A 444 15.23 6.09 -20.16
N SER A 445 14.12 6.50 -20.76
CA SER A 445 14.12 7.61 -21.74
C SER A 445 14.50 8.96 -21.15
N PHE A 446 14.41 9.14 -19.84
CA PHE A 446 14.84 10.38 -19.19
C PHE A 446 16.37 10.54 -19.16
N THR A 447 17.10 9.44 -19.23
CA THR A 447 18.58 9.41 -19.19
C THR A 447 19.19 9.01 -20.54
N ASN A 448 18.44 8.30 -21.37
CA ASN A 448 18.86 7.87 -22.71
C ASN A 448 17.82 8.31 -23.75
N PRO A 449 18.07 9.36 -24.52
CA PRO A 449 17.15 9.85 -25.56
C PRO A 449 16.84 8.83 -26.67
N ASP A 450 17.70 7.83 -26.88
CA ASP A 450 17.57 6.81 -27.90
C ASP A 450 16.77 5.58 -27.43
N THR A 451 16.15 5.64 -26.24
CA THR A 451 15.31 4.56 -25.72
C THR A 451 14.15 4.29 -26.69
N ASP A 452 13.99 3.03 -27.08
CA ASP A 452 12.85 2.60 -27.88
C ASP A 452 11.54 2.69 -27.07
N LEU A 453 10.61 3.50 -27.55
CA LEU A 453 9.29 3.69 -26.93
C LEU A 453 8.20 2.79 -27.52
N ASN A 454 8.54 1.91 -28.49
CA ASN A 454 7.60 1.01 -29.16
C ASN A 454 7.59 -0.40 -28.53
N ILE A 455 7.38 -0.51 -27.23
CA ILE A 455 7.40 -1.77 -26.45
C ILE A 455 6.05 -2.49 -26.39
#